data_e2dd97574644be7fbb9513765991d5f9
#
_entry.id   e2dd97574644be7fbb9513765991d5f9
#
_cell.length_a   1.000
_cell.length_b   1.000
_cell.length_c   1.000
_cell.angle_alpha   90.00
_cell.angle_beta   90.00
_cell.angle_gamma   90.00
#
_symmetry.space_group_name_H-M   'P 1'
#
loop_
_entity.id
_entity.type
_entity.pdbx_description
1 polymer ?
#
loop_
_entity_poly.entity_id
_entity_poly.type
_entity_poly.pdbx_seq_one_letter_code
_entity_poly.pdbx_strand_id
1 'polypeptide(L)'
;MPNETAKGETAAGTDYWYVYNNTLFMNINTNNTSTAEHKAFMKEAIKENQDVRWKVVVFHHSVYSVASHSVESSILKRREELTPVFDDLDIDVVLMGHDHVYVRSNMMKGMKVSQETKDLTSVTDPEGILYLTANSASGSKYYDIKTNISTDFVAKMDQSKQRSISNIEVSENSFKVTTYLYNSNDNQWSTLDEFTINKSVETNNQEITLVPEETANDIRVVAPVGTVEKNSTLSAVEVNEGDLYQGIKNTLNTILGSDKDFKVFDLSLIKNGNIINPLGKVQLSLALPEGYDASKLLIYQVQDSQNNDITLNSITYTIKDGRIIIETASLGQFVLVNNVENKKPDTGNGSNTNLPTVKPSNTNNSTTTTNNKVVTGDNSNLIAWGTLLFTALGCSLVAYKSKKEEKLK
;
A
#
# COMPACT_ATOMS: atom_id res chain seq x y z
N MET A 1 -0.24 23.05 -1.05
CA MET A 1 -0.69 23.67 -2.31
C MET A 1 -0.05 22.90 -3.42
N PRO A 2 -0.76 22.50 -4.46
CA PRO A 2 -0.12 21.97 -5.65
C PRO A 2 0.82 23.06 -6.16
N ASN A 3 2.10 22.73 -6.25
CA ASN A 3 3.14 23.69 -6.61
C ASN A 3 3.51 23.59 -8.08
N GLU A 4 2.82 22.72 -8.78
CA GLU A 4 3.23 22.33 -10.12
C GLU A 4 2.33 23.08 -11.09
N THR A 5 2.89 24.09 -11.74
CA THR A 5 2.38 24.51 -13.04
C THR A 5 2.65 23.36 -13.99
N ALA A 6 1.58 22.81 -14.56
CA ALA A 6 1.73 21.80 -15.56
C ALA A 6 2.60 22.34 -16.71
N LYS A 7 3.54 21.56 -17.13
CA LYS A 7 4.15 21.74 -18.46
C LYS A 7 3.03 21.58 -19.48
N GLY A 8 2.91 22.49 -20.41
CA GLY A 8 1.84 22.46 -21.40
C GLY A 8 0.58 23.17 -20.93
N GLU A 9 0.74 24.32 -20.24
CA GLU A 9 -0.37 25.16 -19.82
C GLU A 9 -1.37 25.40 -20.96
N THR A 10 -2.69 25.30 -20.62
CA THR A 10 -3.72 25.73 -21.54
C THR A 10 -3.69 27.25 -21.71
N ALA A 11 -4.32 27.79 -22.78
CA ALA A 11 -4.38 29.22 -23.04
C ALA A 11 -4.99 30.02 -21.85
N ALA A 12 -5.81 29.38 -21.03
CA ALA A 12 -6.34 29.98 -19.79
C ALA A 12 -5.31 30.02 -18.65
N GLY A 13 -4.16 29.32 -18.77
CA GLY A 13 -3.07 29.33 -17.80
C GLY A 13 -3.44 28.80 -16.42
N THR A 14 -4.46 27.93 -16.33
CA THR A 14 -5.04 27.52 -15.03
C THR A 14 -5.29 26.02 -14.89
N ASP A 15 -4.96 25.23 -15.91
CA ASP A 15 -4.92 23.80 -15.77
C ASP A 15 -3.64 23.42 -15.03
N TYR A 16 -3.74 22.47 -14.09
CA TYR A 16 -2.60 21.98 -13.34
C TYR A 16 -2.86 20.58 -12.84
N TRP A 17 -1.78 19.82 -12.56
CA TRP A 17 -1.86 18.51 -11.96
C TRP A 17 -0.92 18.38 -10.77
N TYR A 18 -1.23 17.42 -9.92
CA TYR A 18 -0.36 16.99 -8.83
C TYR A 18 -0.62 15.53 -8.52
N VAL A 19 0.38 14.87 -7.93
CA VAL A 19 0.24 13.50 -7.42
C VAL A 19 0.18 13.55 -5.91
N TYR A 20 -0.80 12.84 -5.37
CA TYR A 20 -0.94 12.64 -3.94
C TYR A 20 -1.41 11.22 -3.67
N ASN A 21 -0.70 10.49 -2.80
CA ASN A 21 -1.02 9.12 -2.41
C ASN A 21 -1.34 8.20 -3.61
N ASN A 22 -0.40 8.13 -4.57
CA ASN A 22 -0.52 7.31 -5.79
C ASN A 22 -1.73 7.66 -6.68
N THR A 23 -2.24 8.88 -6.57
CA THR A 23 -3.36 9.42 -7.33
C THR A 23 -2.94 10.67 -8.09
N LEU A 24 -3.14 10.66 -9.40
CA LEU A 24 -2.96 11.83 -10.26
C LEU A 24 -4.25 12.66 -10.27
N PHE A 25 -4.21 13.85 -9.69
CA PHE A 25 -5.29 14.82 -9.77
C PHE A 25 -4.99 15.83 -10.88
N MET A 26 -5.89 15.89 -11.86
CA MET A 26 -5.82 16.82 -12.98
C MET A 26 -6.96 17.84 -12.87
N ASN A 27 -6.60 19.08 -12.57
CA ASN A 27 -7.56 20.18 -12.45
C ASN A 27 -7.59 20.92 -13.78
N ILE A 28 -8.78 21.01 -14.40
CA ILE A 28 -8.95 21.70 -15.68
C ILE A 28 -9.91 22.89 -15.54
N ASN A 29 -9.58 23.99 -16.20
CA ASN A 29 -10.42 25.20 -16.21
C ASN A 29 -11.42 25.11 -17.36
N THR A 30 -12.60 24.59 -17.12
CA THR A 30 -13.66 24.45 -18.12
C THR A 30 -14.33 25.76 -18.54
N ASN A 31 -13.88 26.95 -18.10
CA ASN A 31 -14.16 28.24 -18.75
C ASN A 31 -13.40 28.37 -20.08
N ASN A 32 -12.23 27.76 -20.21
CA ASN A 32 -11.62 27.46 -21.49
C ASN A 32 -12.44 26.34 -22.16
N THR A 33 -12.90 26.57 -23.38
CA THR A 33 -13.72 25.62 -24.12
C THR A 33 -12.90 24.79 -25.12
N SER A 34 -11.58 24.89 -25.10
CA SER A 34 -10.69 24.14 -25.98
C SER A 34 -10.46 22.71 -25.45
N THR A 35 -11.33 21.80 -25.82
CA THR A 35 -11.19 20.37 -25.49
C THR A 35 -9.85 19.80 -25.96
N ALA A 36 -9.29 20.29 -27.07
CA ALA A 36 -8.00 19.83 -27.58
C ALA A 36 -6.85 20.20 -26.64
N GLU A 37 -6.86 21.39 -26.04
CA GLU A 37 -5.86 21.83 -25.06
C GLU A 37 -5.95 20.98 -23.77
N HIS A 38 -7.15 20.80 -23.22
CA HIS A 38 -7.36 19.95 -22.04
C HIS A 38 -6.90 18.49 -22.30
N LYS A 39 -7.20 17.96 -23.50
CA LYS A 39 -6.73 16.61 -23.87
C LYS A 39 -5.22 16.52 -23.94
N ALA A 40 -4.56 17.51 -24.54
CA ALA A 40 -3.09 17.56 -24.62
C ALA A 40 -2.45 17.64 -23.23
N PHE A 41 -2.98 18.52 -22.38
CA PHE A 41 -2.57 18.68 -20.99
C PHE A 41 -2.70 17.36 -20.20
N MET A 42 -3.87 16.73 -20.22
CA MET A 42 -4.10 15.47 -19.48
C MET A 42 -3.22 14.32 -19.99
N LYS A 43 -3.00 14.24 -21.31
CA LYS A 43 -2.08 13.25 -21.90
C LYS A 43 -0.65 13.42 -21.39
N GLU A 44 -0.18 14.66 -21.29
CA GLU A 44 1.16 14.94 -20.78
C GLU A 44 1.25 14.59 -19.29
N ALA A 45 0.27 15.00 -18.48
CA ALA A 45 0.19 14.66 -17.06
C ALA A 45 0.24 13.15 -16.82
N ILE A 46 -0.54 12.37 -17.57
CA ILE A 46 -0.55 10.90 -17.48
C ILE A 46 0.79 10.31 -17.95
N LYS A 47 1.37 10.84 -19.01
CA LYS A 47 2.69 10.39 -19.52
C LYS A 47 3.81 10.60 -18.51
N GLU A 48 3.78 11.70 -17.78
CA GLU A 48 4.78 11.99 -16.73
C GLU A 48 4.55 11.20 -15.44
N ASN A 49 3.37 10.58 -15.27
CA ASN A 49 2.96 9.88 -14.05
C ASN A 49 2.35 8.49 -14.36
N GLN A 50 3.10 7.64 -15.06
CA GLN A 50 2.61 6.34 -15.53
C GLN A 50 2.38 5.32 -14.40
N ASP A 51 3.01 5.51 -13.25
CA ASP A 51 2.95 4.56 -12.13
C ASP A 51 1.79 4.84 -11.15
N VAL A 52 1.00 5.90 -11.41
CA VAL A 52 -0.15 6.19 -10.53
C VAL A 52 -1.24 5.14 -10.69
N ARG A 53 -1.87 4.83 -9.58
CA ARG A 53 -2.97 3.85 -9.55
C ARG A 53 -4.31 4.46 -9.95
N TRP A 54 -4.52 5.74 -9.61
CA TRP A 54 -5.78 6.45 -9.80
C TRP A 54 -5.60 7.71 -10.63
N LYS A 55 -6.52 7.94 -11.56
CA LYS A 55 -6.57 9.14 -12.39
C LYS A 55 -7.89 9.89 -12.13
N VAL A 56 -7.78 11.07 -11.56
CA VAL A 56 -8.93 11.89 -11.14
C VAL A 56 -8.91 13.22 -11.88
N VAL A 57 -10.02 13.58 -12.51
CA VAL A 57 -10.20 14.90 -13.13
C VAL A 57 -11.11 15.75 -12.25
N VAL A 58 -10.75 17.00 -12.06
CA VAL A 58 -11.50 17.95 -11.21
C VAL A 58 -11.78 19.21 -12.03
N PHE A 59 -13.05 19.62 -12.08
CA PHE A 59 -13.44 20.90 -12.69
C PHE A 59 -14.80 21.39 -12.17
N HIS A 60 -15.16 22.65 -12.48
CA HIS A 60 -16.33 23.28 -11.88
C HIS A 60 -17.65 22.84 -12.50
N HIS A 61 -17.80 22.86 -13.84
CA HIS A 61 -19.09 22.64 -14.50
C HIS A 61 -19.55 21.19 -14.45
N SER A 62 -20.74 20.92 -13.91
CA SER A 62 -21.23 19.53 -13.81
C SER A 62 -21.80 19.03 -15.13
N VAL A 63 -21.05 18.19 -15.81
CA VAL A 63 -21.49 17.55 -17.08
C VAL A 63 -22.52 16.44 -16.84
N TYR A 64 -22.61 15.90 -15.62
CA TYR A 64 -23.67 15.00 -15.18
C TYR A 64 -24.35 15.55 -13.94
N SER A 65 -25.50 16.22 -14.12
CA SER A 65 -26.32 16.81 -13.06
C SER A 65 -27.79 16.70 -13.39
N VAL A 66 -28.64 17.00 -12.42
CA VAL A 66 -30.10 16.92 -12.50
C VAL A 66 -30.79 18.25 -12.17
N ALA A 67 -30.02 19.32 -11.89
CA ALA A 67 -30.60 20.61 -11.51
C ALA A 67 -30.57 21.65 -12.65
N SER A 68 -30.55 22.91 -12.31
CA SER A 68 -30.88 24.05 -13.23
C SER A 68 -30.00 24.10 -14.48
N HIS A 69 -28.68 23.85 -14.32
CA HIS A 69 -27.73 24.00 -15.42
C HIS A 69 -27.57 22.74 -16.28
N SER A 70 -28.13 21.60 -15.85
CA SER A 70 -27.95 20.28 -16.51
C SER A 70 -28.36 20.23 -17.97
N VAL A 71 -29.23 21.12 -18.41
CA VAL A 71 -29.79 21.22 -19.81
C VAL A 71 -29.28 22.42 -20.58
N GLU A 72 -28.38 23.22 -20.04
CA GLU A 72 -27.78 24.34 -20.77
C GLU A 72 -26.93 23.82 -21.92
N SER A 73 -27.05 24.46 -23.09
CA SER A 73 -26.33 24.06 -24.31
C SER A 73 -24.81 24.01 -24.08
N SER A 74 -24.28 24.91 -23.26
CA SER A 74 -22.87 24.95 -22.88
C SER A 74 -22.44 23.73 -22.06
N ILE A 75 -23.30 23.23 -21.18
CA ILE A 75 -23.04 22.02 -20.37
C ILE A 75 -23.17 20.75 -21.21
N LEU A 76 -24.22 20.69 -22.04
CA LEU A 76 -24.41 19.56 -22.97
C LEU A 76 -23.22 19.42 -23.91
N LYS A 77 -22.76 20.53 -24.48
CA LYS A 77 -21.59 20.56 -25.35
C LYS A 77 -20.33 20.08 -24.61
N ARG A 78 -20.07 20.55 -23.39
CA ARG A 78 -18.93 20.05 -22.57
C ARG A 78 -19.03 18.56 -22.31
N ARG A 79 -20.24 18.05 -22.03
CA ARG A 79 -20.46 16.59 -21.86
C ARG A 79 -20.03 15.83 -23.13
N GLU A 80 -20.56 16.24 -24.29
CA GLU A 80 -20.27 15.58 -25.57
C GLU A 80 -18.79 15.64 -25.95
N GLU A 81 -18.08 16.70 -25.62
CA GLU A 81 -16.70 16.91 -26.00
C GLU A 81 -15.67 16.33 -24.99
N LEU A 82 -15.93 16.40 -23.67
CA LEU A 82 -14.97 16.00 -22.65
C LEU A 82 -15.10 14.53 -22.27
N THR A 83 -16.32 13.97 -22.21
CA THR A 83 -16.48 12.60 -21.73
C THR A 83 -15.79 11.55 -22.61
N PRO A 84 -15.78 11.67 -23.96
CA PRO A 84 -14.98 10.76 -24.79
C PRO A 84 -13.47 10.89 -24.57
N VAL A 85 -13.01 12.09 -24.20
CA VAL A 85 -11.58 12.28 -23.85
C VAL A 85 -11.25 11.57 -22.55
N PHE A 86 -12.14 11.62 -21.55
CA PHE A 86 -11.95 10.93 -20.30
C PHE A 86 -11.95 9.41 -20.48
N ASP A 87 -12.84 8.89 -21.33
CA ASP A 87 -12.87 7.46 -21.71
C ASP A 87 -11.56 7.05 -22.41
N ASP A 88 -11.09 7.84 -23.39
CA ASP A 88 -9.82 7.60 -24.12
C ASP A 88 -8.57 7.59 -23.21
N LEU A 89 -8.62 8.36 -22.11
CA LEU A 89 -7.52 8.51 -21.17
C LEU A 89 -7.65 7.56 -19.96
N ASP A 90 -8.70 6.76 -19.94
CA ASP A 90 -8.97 5.80 -18.89
C ASP A 90 -8.99 6.49 -17.50
N ILE A 91 -9.78 7.56 -17.38
CA ILE A 91 -10.01 8.28 -16.13
C ILE A 91 -10.89 7.43 -15.22
N ASP A 92 -10.59 7.40 -13.93
CA ASP A 92 -11.36 6.63 -12.94
C ASP A 92 -12.54 7.43 -12.37
N VAL A 93 -12.28 8.71 -12.01
CA VAL A 93 -13.25 9.55 -11.28
C VAL A 93 -13.21 10.98 -11.81
N VAL A 94 -14.37 11.58 -11.93
CA VAL A 94 -14.55 13.00 -12.28
C VAL A 94 -15.31 13.70 -11.15
N LEU A 95 -14.70 14.74 -10.55
CA LEU A 95 -15.27 15.53 -9.47
C LEU A 95 -15.71 16.90 -9.98
N MET A 96 -16.94 17.27 -9.72
CA MET A 96 -17.59 18.48 -10.24
C MET A 96 -18.42 19.20 -9.17
N GLY A 97 -18.80 20.43 -9.47
CA GLY A 97 -19.68 21.25 -8.61
C GLY A 97 -20.78 21.95 -9.42
N HIS A 98 -20.86 23.30 -9.34
CA HIS A 98 -21.69 24.20 -10.12
C HIS A 98 -23.21 24.14 -9.86
N ASP A 99 -23.82 22.97 -9.95
CA ASP A 99 -25.29 22.85 -10.02
C ASP A 99 -25.95 22.68 -8.65
N HIS A 100 -25.18 22.86 -7.57
CA HIS A 100 -25.63 22.92 -6.18
C HIS A 100 -26.67 21.85 -5.81
N VAL A 101 -26.44 20.64 -6.30
CA VAL A 101 -27.20 19.41 -6.06
C VAL A 101 -26.19 18.26 -5.90
N TYR A 102 -26.49 17.28 -5.09
CA TYR A 102 -25.67 16.09 -5.03
C TYR A 102 -26.11 15.09 -6.10
N VAL A 103 -25.16 14.62 -6.92
CA VAL A 103 -25.39 13.54 -7.88
C VAL A 103 -24.15 12.64 -7.95
N ARG A 104 -24.34 11.36 -7.69
CA ARG A 104 -23.40 10.31 -8.05
C ARG A 104 -23.94 9.52 -9.23
N SER A 105 -23.17 9.42 -10.30
CA SER A 105 -23.56 8.61 -11.46
C SER A 105 -23.42 7.09 -11.16
N ASN A 106 -24.06 6.28 -11.98
CA ASN A 106 -23.60 4.92 -12.25
C ASN A 106 -22.19 4.96 -12.87
N MET A 107 -21.52 3.82 -13.07
CA MET A 107 -20.30 3.80 -13.87
C MET A 107 -20.66 4.08 -15.32
N MET A 108 -19.96 5.02 -15.96
CA MET A 108 -20.28 5.57 -17.26
C MET A 108 -19.17 5.30 -18.27
N LYS A 109 -19.51 4.84 -19.47
CA LYS A 109 -18.60 4.72 -20.61
C LYS A 109 -19.33 5.04 -21.92
N GLY A 110 -18.69 5.79 -22.80
CA GLY A 110 -19.31 6.21 -24.07
C GLY A 110 -20.64 6.95 -23.88
N MET A 111 -20.75 7.78 -22.84
CA MET A 111 -21.96 8.49 -22.40
C MET A 111 -23.15 7.58 -22.06
N LYS A 112 -22.92 6.31 -21.77
CA LYS A 112 -23.92 5.34 -21.34
C LYS A 112 -23.54 4.73 -20.01
N VAL A 113 -24.54 4.18 -19.32
CA VAL A 113 -24.29 3.35 -18.14
C VAL A 113 -23.59 2.07 -18.57
N SER A 114 -22.37 1.86 -18.10
CA SER A 114 -21.60 0.62 -18.30
C SER A 114 -21.87 -0.39 -17.20
N GLN A 115 -22.10 0.11 -15.96
CA GLN A 115 -22.48 -0.73 -14.83
C GLN A 115 -23.41 0.06 -13.90
N GLU A 116 -24.57 -0.51 -13.59
CA GLU A 116 -25.46 0.07 -12.60
C GLU A 116 -24.91 -0.09 -11.18
N THR A 117 -24.99 1.00 -10.38
CA THR A 117 -24.44 1.06 -9.02
C THR A 117 -25.42 1.66 -8.01
N LYS A 118 -26.70 1.78 -8.39
CA LYS A 118 -27.72 2.45 -7.58
C LYS A 118 -27.85 1.84 -6.17
N ASP A 119 -27.87 0.53 -6.08
CA ASP A 119 -28.06 -0.20 -4.83
C ASP A 119 -26.76 -0.82 -4.30
N LEU A 120 -25.62 -0.41 -4.85
CA LEU A 120 -24.30 -0.90 -4.47
C LEU A 120 -23.55 0.12 -3.61
N THR A 121 -22.81 -0.38 -2.65
CA THR A 121 -21.83 0.39 -1.86
C THR A 121 -20.40 0.28 -2.40
N SER A 122 -20.16 -0.69 -3.29
CA SER A 122 -18.86 -0.85 -3.93
C SER A 122 -18.94 -1.61 -5.26
N VAL A 123 -17.91 -1.41 -6.08
CA VAL A 123 -17.63 -2.17 -7.30
C VAL A 123 -16.15 -2.52 -7.35
N THR A 124 -15.80 -3.59 -8.07
CA THR A 124 -14.40 -3.99 -8.27
C THR A 124 -14.11 -4.06 -9.76
N ASP A 125 -12.99 -3.43 -10.18
CA ASP A 125 -12.55 -3.31 -11.58
C ASP A 125 -13.69 -2.91 -12.53
N PRO A 126 -14.47 -1.85 -12.21
CA PRO A 126 -15.57 -1.45 -13.06
C PRO A 126 -15.08 -0.94 -14.42
N GLU A 127 -15.83 -1.23 -15.44
CA GLU A 127 -15.64 -0.58 -16.73
C GLU A 127 -16.33 0.80 -16.70
N GLY A 128 -15.55 1.87 -16.95
CA GLY A 128 -16.06 3.23 -17.05
C GLY A 128 -15.69 4.12 -15.86
N ILE A 129 -16.29 5.30 -15.83
CA ILE A 129 -15.91 6.45 -15.00
C ILE A 129 -17.01 6.77 -14.00
N LEU A 130 -16.64 7.07 -12.76
CA LEU A 130 -17.54 7.64 -11.75
C LEU A 130 -17.57 9.17 -11.90
N TYR A 131 -18.76 9.74 -12.08
CA TYR A 131 -18.98 11.18 -12.08
C TYR A 131 -19.68 11.60 -10.78
N LEU A 132 -19.10 12.57 -10.07
CA LEU A 132 -19.64 13.09 -8.83
C LEU A 132 -19.86 14.61 -8.93
N THR A 133 -21.10 15.06 -8.83
CA THR A 133 -21.47 16.48 -8.67
C THR A 133 -21.72 16.76 -7.20
N ALA A 134 -20.85 17.58 -6.60
CA ALA A 134 -20.95 17.96 -5.21
C ALA A 134 -21.93 19.11 -5.00
N ASN A 135 -22.72 19.05 -3.91
CA ASN A 135 -23.62 20.11 -3.50
C ASN A 135 -22.87 21.23 -2.76
N SER A 136 -23.60 22.24 -2.30
CA SER A 136 -23.08 23.40 -1.61
C SER A 136 -22.63 23.09 -0.18
N ALA A 137 -21.34 23.21 0.10
CA ALA A 137 -20.79 23.07 1.45
C ALA A 137 -21.09 24.29 2.35
N SER A 138 -21.20 25.50 1.76
CA SER A 138 -21.55 26.71 2.50
C SER A 138 -23.05 26.82 2.78
N GLY A 139 -23.90 26.18 1.98
CA GLY A 139 -25.34 26.31 2.03
C GLY A 139 -25.85 27.66 1.47
N SER A 140 -25.00 28.36 0.70
CA SER A 140 -25.35 29.72 0.18
C SER A 140 -26.42 29.66 -0.90
N LYS A 141 -26.53 28.54 -1.63
CA LYS A 141 -27.46 28.36 -2.73
C LYS A 141 -27.77 26.90 -2.98
N TYR A 142 -28.99 26.61 -3.41
CA TYR A 142 -29.46 25.28 -3.80
C TYR A 142 -30.35 25.41 -5.04
N TYR A 143 -30.20 24.48 -5.96
CA TYR A 143 -31.05 24.36 -7.17
C TYR A 143 -31.97 23.17 -7.04
N ASP A 144 -33.20 23.31 -7.47
CA ASP A 144 -34.18 22.25 -7.45
C ASP A 144 -33.91 21.25 -8.56
N ILE A 145 -34.15 19.95 -8.30
CA ILE A 145 -34.07 18.90 -9.28
C ILE A 145 -35.14 19.12 -10.35
N LYS A 146 -34.74 19.06 -11.61
CA LYS A 146 -35.65 19.16 -12.75
C LYS A 146 -36.41 17.87 -12.98
N THR A 147 -37.71 17.97 -13.25
CA THR A 147 -38.59 16.80 -13.43
C THR A 147 -38.63 16.25 -14.86
N ASN A 148 -38.23 17.06 -15.85
CA ASN A 148 -38.36 16.74 -17.28
C ASN A 148 -37.00 16.46 -17.94
N ILE A 149 -36.13 15.75 -17.28
CA ILE A 149 -34.80 15.37 -17.81
C ILE A 149 -34.58 13.87 -17.60
N SER A 150 -33.72 13.25 -18.44
CA SER A 150 -33.28 11.88 -18.19
C SER A 150 -32.40 11.82 -16.95
N THR A 151 -32.67 10.85 -16.09
CA THR A 151 -31.90 10.49 -14.91
C THR A 151 -31.30 9.09 -14.99
N ASP A 152 -31.23 8.49 -16.17
CA ASP A 152 -30.76 7.11 -16.38
C ASP A 152 -29.34 6.88 -15.88
N PHE A 153 -28.51 7.93 -15.92
CA PHE A 153 -27.14 7.89 -15.42
C PHE A 153 -27.04 7.96 -13.87
N VAL A 154 -28.11 8.29 -13.17
CA VAL A 154 -28.07 8.59 -11.71
C VAL A 154 -28.09 7.32 -10.88
N ALA A 155 -27.09 7.12 -10.07
CA ALA A 155 -27.10 6.09 -9.01
C ALA A 155 -27.64 6.64 -7.69
N LYS A 156 -27.25 7.88 -7.32
CA LYS A 156 -27.71 8.57 -6.11
C LYS A 156 -27.86 10.07 -6.41
N MET A 157 -28.89 10.70 -5.87
CA MET A 157 -29.05 12.15 -5.90
C MET A 157 -29.72 12.64 -4.63
N ASP A 158 -29.42 13.88 -4.25
CA ASP A 158 -30.07 14.56 -3.13
C ASP A 158 -30.17 16.06 -3.34
N GLN A 159 -31.33 16.63 -2.95
CA GLN A 159 -31.54 18.06 -2.83
C GLN A 159 -32.43 18.36 -1.60
N SER A 160 -31.93 17.95 -0.46
CA SER A 160 -32.58 18.23 0.83
C SER A 160 -32.40 19.69 1.31
N LYS A 161 -31.68 20.51 0.54
CA LYS A 161 -31.33 21.91 0.89
C LYS A 161 -30.51 21.98 2.18
N GLN A 162 -29.68 20.97 2.40
CA GLN A 162 -28.70 20.88 3.48
C GLN A 162 -27.29 21.07 2.93
N ARG A 163 -26.40 21.58 3.78
CA ARG A 163 -24.98 21.65 3.46
C ARG A 163 -24.43 20.21 3.32
N SER A 164 -23.57 19.99 2.36
CA SER A 164 -22.92 18.70 2.24
C SER A 164 -21.42 18.83 1.96
N ILE A 165 -20.68 17.85 2.45
CA ILE A 165 -19.27 17.67 2.14
C ILE A 165 -19.04 16.23 1.74
N SER A 166 -18.11 16.00 0.81
CA SER A 166 -17.69 14.67 0.43
C SER A 166 -16.24 14.45 0.91
N ASN A 167 -16.03 13.41 1.71
CA ASN A 167 -14.70 12.92 2.10
C ASN A 167 -14.25 11.89 1.08
N ILE A 168 -12.99 11.97 0.66
CA ILE A 168 -12.38 11.04 -0.28
C ILE A 168 -11.21 10.35 0.42
N GLU A 169 -11.27 9.03 0.50
CA GLU A 169 -10.23 8.18 1.05
C GLU A 169 -9.66 7.33 -0.09
N VAL A 170 -8.36 7.44 -0.32
CA VAL A 170 -7.67 6.71 -1.39
C VAL A 170 -6.59 5.82 -0.82
N SER A 171 -6.60 4.57 -1.22
CA SER A 171 -5.53 3.61 -0.98
C SER A 171 -5.00 3.06 -2.30
N GLU A 172 -4.03 2.15 -2.24
CA GLU A 172 -3.51 1.45 -3.43
C GLU A 172 -4.66 0.83 -4.26
N ASN A 173 -5.62 0.19 -3.60
CA ASN A 173 -6.64 -0.61 -4.26
C ASN A 173 -8.07 -0.14 -4.01
N SER A 174 -8.30 1.01 -3.41
CA SER A 174 -9.64 1.53 -3.18
C SER A 174 -9.70 3.06 -3.29
N PHE A 175 -10.77 3.55 -3.91
CA PHE A 175 -11.17 4.95 -3.95
C PHE A 175 -12.56 5.06 -3.35
N LYS A 176 -12.66 5.56 -2.13
CA LYS A 176 -13.91 5.65 -1.38
C LYS A 176 -14.38 7.10 -1.30
N VAL A 177 -15.65 7.33 -1.59
CA VAL A 177 -16.33 8.62 -1.39
C VAL A 177 -17.41 8.45 -0.34
N THR A 178 -17.35 9.24 0.72
CA THR A 178 -18.43 9.34 1.72
C THR A 178 -18.95 10.76 1.76
N THR A 179 -20.21 10.96 1.43
CA THR A 179 -20.86 12.28 1.44
C THR A 179 -21.74 12.40 2.67
N TYR A 180 -21.55 13.51 3.38
CA TYR A 180 -22.28 13.83 4.59
C TYR A 180 -23.21 15.03 4.37
N LEU A 181 -24.37 15.00 5.00
CA LEU A 181 -25.28 16.11 5.16
C LEU A 181 -25.15 16.72 6.56
N TYR A 182 -25.17 18.04 6.63
CA TYR A 182 -25.21 18.77 7.89
C TYR A 182 -26.61 19.29 8.14
N ASN A 183 -27.27 18.81 9.18
CA ASN A 183 -28.54 19.32 9.65
C ASN A 183 -28.33 20.48 10.63
N SER A 184 -28.69 21.69 10.20
CA SER A 184 -28.52 22.90 11.01
C SER A 184 -29.50 23.02 12.20
N ASN A 185 -30.56 22.18 12.25
CA ASN A 185 -31.55 22.23 13.34
C ASN A 185 -31.04 21.56 14.61
N ASP A 186 -30.26 20.49 14.47
CA ASP A 186 -29.69 19.70 15.57
C ASP A 186 -28.15 19.71 15.61
N ASN A 187 -27.52 20.40 14.66
CA ASN A 187 -26.06 20.48 14.49
C ASN A 187 -25.40 19.07 14.31
N GLN A 188 -26.10 18.17 13.66
CA GLN A 188 -25.60 16.81 13.44
C GLN A 188 -25.22 16.56 11.98
N TRP A 189 -24.22 15.70 11.80
CA TRP A 189 -23.86 15.15 10.50
C TRP A 189 -24.50 13.78 10.33
N SER A 190 -25.00 13.50 9.13
CA SER A 190 -25.48 12.18 8.72
C SER A 190 -24.88 11.77 7.39
N THR A 191 -24.67 10.48 7.18
CA THR A 191 -24.20 9.97 5.89
C THR A 191 -25.34 10.00 4.88
N LEU A 192 -25.13 10.68 3.76
CA LEU A 192 -26.03 10.69 2.60
C LEU A 192 -25.76 9.51 1.68
N ASP A 193 -24.49 9.31 1.36
CA ASP A 193 -24.03 8.31 0.38
C ASP A 193 -22.62 7.85 0.72
N GLU A 194 -22.38 6.57 0.44
CA GLU A 194 -21.05 5.97 0.54
C GLU A 194 -20.84 5.04 -0.65
N PHE A 195 -19.73 5.19 -1.35
CA PHE A 195 -19.43 4.36 -2.49
C PHE A 195 -17.92 4.16 -2.64
N THR A 196 -17.53 2.92 -2.97
CA THR A 196 -16.12 2.54 -3.13
C THR A 196 -15.89 1.90 -4.49
N ILE A 197 -14.91 2.40 -5.22
CA ILE A 197 -14.32 1.71 -6.37
C ILE A 197 -13.11 0.92 -5.84
N ASN A 198 -13.08 -0.39 -6.10
CA ASN A 198 -11.93 -1.23 -5.83
C ASN A 198 -11.23 -1.58 -7.15
N LYS A 199 -9.89 -1.66 -7.11
CA LYS A 199 -9.07 -2.22 -8.18
C LYS A 199 -8.39 -3.48 -7.65
N SER A 200 -8.45 -4.56 -8.41
CA SER A 200 -7.75 -5.79 -8.07
C SER A 200 -6.24 -5.57 -8.03
N VAL A 201 -5.57 -6.30 -7.16
CA VAL A 201 -4.11 -6.25 -7.07
C VAL A 201 -3.52 -6.87 -8.33
N GLU A 202 -2.72 -6.11 -9.08
CA GLU A 202 -1.97 -6.66 -10.20
C GLU A 202 -0.78 -7.47 -9.67
N THR A 203 -0.73 -8.74 -10.04
CA THR A 203 0.34 -9.66 -9.63
C THR A 203 1.26 -10.01 -10.80
N ASN A 204 2.40 -10.65 -10.49
CA ASN A 204 3.27 -11.23 -11.51
C ASN A 204 2.51 -12.32 -12.29
N ASN A 205 2.53 -12.23 -13.61
CA ASN A 205 1.87 -13.17 -14.54
C ASN A 205 2.75 -14.33 -15.00
N GLN A 206 3.99 -14.36 -14.56
CA GLN A 206 4.96 -15.43 -14.74
C GLN A 206 5.82 -15.53 -13.47
N GLU A 207 6.52 -16.67 -13.31
CA GLU A 207 7.52 -16.78 -12.24
C GLU A 207 8.61 -15.74 -12.47
N ILE A 208 8.98 -15.01 -11.41
CA ILE A 208 10.03 -13.99 -11.44
C ILE A 208 11.05 -14.24 -10.33
N THR A 209 12.27 -13.80 -10.57
CA THR A 209 13.32 -13.76 -9.56
C THR A 209 13.62 -12.31 -9.21
N LEU A 210 13.36 -11.95 -7.96
CA LEU A 210 13.71 -10.65 -7.40
C LEU A 210 15.11 -10.72 -6.78
N VAL A 211 15.96 -9.77 -7.14
CA VAL A 211 17.32 -9.61 -6.61
C VAL A 211 17.44 -8.20 -6.09
N PRO A 212 17.94 -7.98 -4.86
CA PRO A 212 18.19 -6.62 -4.36
C PRO A 212 19.32 -5.96 -5.13
N GLU A 213 19.30 -4.63 -5.20
CA GLU A 213 20.32 -3.85 -5.92
C GLU A 213 21.70 -3.99 -5.28
N GLU A 214 21.76 -4.07 -3.94
CA GLU A 214 22.98 -4.25 -3.17
C GLU A 214 22.83 -5.43 -2.22
N THR A 215 23.68 -6.45 -2.36
CA THR A 215 23.68 -7.60 -1.43
C THR A 215 25.07 -8.24 -1.36
N ALA A 216 25.57 -8.41 -0.14
CA ALA A 216 26.83 -9.11 0.13
C ALA A 216 26.72 -10.65 0.04
N ASN A 217 25.49 -11.21 0.04
CA ASN A 217 25.24 -12.65 0.20
C ASN A 217 24.43 -13.31 -0.93
N ASP A 218 24.36 -12.68 -2.10
CA ASP A 218 23.63 -13.21 -3.26
C ASP A 218 22.23 -13.72 -2.87
N ILE A 219 21.43 -12.83 -2.28
CA ILE A 219 20.05 -13.10 -1.84
C ILE A 219 19.11 -12.98 -3.03
N ARG A 220 18.16 -13.93 -3.15
CA ARG A 220 17.14 -13.93 -4.20
C ARG A 220 15.80 -14.37 -3.63
N VAL A 221 14.73 -13.83 -4.19
CA VAL A 221 13.37 -14.33 -3.95
C VAL A 221 12.79 -14.79 -5.28
N VAL A 222 12.54 -16.09 -5.41
CA VAL A 222 11.80 -16.65 -6.54
C VAL A 222 10.32 -16.62 -6.18
N ALA A 223 9.55 -15.92 -6.98
CA ALA A 223 8.13 -15.69 -6.77
C ALA A 223 7.32 -16.42 -7.86
N PRO A 224 6.59 -17.48 -7.54
CA PRO A 224 5.65 -18.12 -8.44
C PRO A 224 4.58 -17.13 -8.95
N VAL A 225 3.89 -17.49 -10.01
CA VAL A 225 2.79 -16.70 -10.57
C VAL A 225 1.78 -16.30 -9.49
N GLY A 226 1.42 -15.02 -9.42
CA GLY A 226 0.39 -14.51 -8.51
C GLY A 226 0.83 -14.32 -7.06
N THR A 227 2.13 -14.51 -6.73
CA THR A 227 2.58 -14.47 -5.34
C THR A 227 3.19 -13.15 -4.91
N VAL A 228 3.45 -12.25 -5.84
CA VAL A 228 3.92 -10.88 -5.53
C VAL A 228 3.20 -9.87 -6.40
N GLU A 229 3.05 -8.66 -5.89
CA GLU A 229 2.50 -7.55 -6.67
C GLU A 229 3.45 -7.18 -7.80
N LYS A 230 2.88 -6.83 -8.95
CA LYS A 230 3.65 -6.39 -10.12
C LYS A 230 4.47 -5.14 -9.79
N ASN A 231 5.69 -5.08 -10.29
CA ASN A 231 6.66 -4.01 -10.05
C ASN A 231 7.13 -3.90 -8.59
N SER A 232 7.00 -4.95 -7.78
CA SER A 232 7.67 -5.02 -6.48
C SER A 232 9.17 -5.19 -6.66
N THR A 233 9.95 -4.60 -5.77
CA THR A 233 11.39 -4.78 -5.65
C THR A 233 11.74 -5.47 -4.35
N LEU A 234 12.90 -6.11 -4.29
CA LEU A 234 13.43 -6.74 -3.07
C LEU A 234 14.46 -5.82 -2.43
N SER A 235 14.29 -5.55 -1.15
CA SER A 235 15.31 -4.98 -0.28
C SER A 235 15.89 -6.08 0.60
N ALA A 236 17.22 -6.12 0.76
CA ALA A 236 17.92 -7.04 1.64
C ALA A 236 19.07 -6.31 2.32
N VAL A 237 19.03 -6.24 3.65
CA VAL A 237 20.02 -5.55 4.47
C VAL A 237 20.61 -6.52 5.49
N GLU A 238 21.93 -6.62 5.57
CA GLU A 238 22.61 -7.31 6.67
C GLU A 238 22.62 -6.41 7.90
N VAL A 239 22.01 -6.88 9.00
CA VAL A 239 21.95 -6.16 10.28
C VAL A 239 23.07 -6.67 11.17
N ASN A 240 24.05 -5.83 11.51
CA ASN A 240 25.23 -6.19 12.28
C ASN A 240 25.43 -5.37 13.54
N GLU A 241 24.54 -4.41 13.83
CA GLU A 241 24.53 -3.57 15.03
C GLU A 241 23.12 -3.05 15.37
N GLY A 242 23.00 -2.37 16.49
CA GLY A 242 21.74 -1.77 16.96
C GLY A 242 20.93 -2.69 17.90
N ASP A 243 19.79 -2.18 18.36
CA ASP A 243 18.97 -2.83 19.40
C ASP A 243 18.42 -4.19 18.95
N LEU A 244 17.98 -4.30 17.69
CA LEU A 244 17.51 -5.56 17.11
C LEU A 244 18.62 -6.62 17.12
N TYR A 245 19.84 -6.28 16.67
CA TYR A 245 20.98 -7.18 16.65
C TYR A 245 21.35 -7.65 18.08
N GLN A 246 21.38 -6.72 19.04
CA GLN A 246 21.68 -7.05 20.44
C GLN A 246 20.59 -7.92 21.07
N GLY A 247 19.33 -7.64 20.80
CA GLY A 247 18.21 -8.47 21.25
C GLY A 247 18.28 -9.89 20.71
N ILE A 248 18.54 -10.06 19.41
CA ILE A 248 18.76 -11.38 18.78
C ILE A 248 19.94 -12.10 19.44
N LYS A 249 21.08 -11.43 19.62
CA LYS A 249 22.26 -11.97 20.29
C LYS A 249 21.95 -12.49 21.70
N ASN A 250 21.23 -11.70 22.49
CA ASN A 250 20.85 -12.10 23.85
C ASN A 250 19.93 -13.33 23.85
N THR A 251 18.96 -13.36 22.92
CA THR A 251 18.04 -14.50 22.77
C THR A 251 18.81 -15.76 22.35
N LEU A 252 19.71 -15.66 21.35
CA LEU A 252 20.56 -16.78 20.94
C LEU A 252 21.45 -17.28 22.09
N ASN A 253 22.04 -16.40 22.88
CA ASN A 253 22.83 -16.78 24.06
C ASN A 253 22.00 -17.55 25.08
N THR A 254 20.72 -17.22 25.21
CA THR A 254 19.81 -17.91 26.13
C THR A 254 19.47 -19.32 25.64
N ILE A 255 19.21 -19.49 24.34
CA ILE A 255 18.73 -20.77 23.77
C ILE A 255 19.85 -21.72 23.30
N LEU A 256 21.01 -21.19 22.90
CA LEU A 256 22.11 -21.96 22.30
C LEU A 256 23.43 -21.90 23.11
N GLY A 257 23.48 -21.09 24.18
CA GLY A 257 24.70 -20.75 24.87
C GLY A 257 25.46 -19.58 24.22
N SER A 258 26.49 -19.08 24.90
CA SER A 258 27.29 -17.94 24.44
C SER A 258 28.17 -18.26 23.21
N ASP A 259 28.59 -17.21 22.52
CA ASP A 259 29.61 -17.19 21.46
C ASP A 259 29.29 -17.99 20.19
N LYS A 260 28.02 -17.99 19.76
CA LYS A 260 27.66 -18.47 18.44
C LYS A 260 27.90 -17.38 17.40
N ASP A 261 28.49 -17.78 16.26
CA ASP A 261 28.57 -16.93 15.08
C ASP A 261 27.21 -16.90 14.36
N PHE A 262 26.69 -15.72 14.07
CA PHE A 262 25.39 -15.57 13.41
C PHE A 262 25.35 -14.34 12.50
N LYS A 263 24.49 -14.39 11.50
CA LYS A 263 24.16 -13.28 10.59
C LYS A 263 22.68 -13.00 10.63
N VAL A 264 22.32 -11.75 10.52
CA VAL A 264 20.93 -11.28 10.48
C VAL A 264 20.69 -10.56 9.17
N PHE A 265 19.63 -10.94 8.45
CA PHE A 265 19.18 -10.29 7.23
C PHE A 265 17.78 -9.75 7.42
N ASP A 266 17.58 -8.48 7.14
CA ASP A 266 16.26 -7.85 7.06
C ASP A 266 15.84 -7.77 5.59
N LEU A 267 14.75 -8.47 5.25
CA LEU A 267 14.27 -8.67 3.90
C LEU A 267 12.88 -8.09 3.75
N SER A 268 12.66 -7.27 2.74
CA SER A 268 11.37 -6.65 2.48
C SER A 268 11.04 -6.61 1.00
N LEU A 269 9.77 -6.85 0.64
CA LEU A 269 9.24 -6.42 -0.65
C LEU A 269 8.83 -4.97 -0.56
N ILE A 270 9.18 -4.19 -1.58
CA ILE A 270 8.85 -2.77 -1.65
C ILE A 270 8.03 -2.52 -2.92
N LYS A 271 6.92 -1.83 -2.77
CA LYS A 271 6.04 -1.35 -3.84
C LYS A 271 5.72 0.12 -3.61
N ASN A 272 6.04 0.98 -4.57
CA ASN A 272 5.77 2.42 -4.47
C ASN A 272 6.30 3.05 -3.15
N GLY A 273 7.47 2.59 -2.68
CA GLY A 273 8.09 3.05 -1.44
C GLY A 273 7.50 2.46 -0.15
N ASN A 274 6.50 1.58 -0.24
CA ASN A 274 5.89 0.92 0.91
C ASN A 274 6.38 -0.52 1.04
N ILE A 275 6.56 -0.97 2.28
CA ILE A 275 6.83 -2.39 2.57
C ILE A 275 5.52 -3.16 2.43
N ILE A 276 5.55 -4.22 1.63
CA ILE A 276 4.42 -5.13 1.43
C ILE A 276 4.80 -6.57 1.74
N ASN A 277 3.80 -7.43 1.93
CA ASN A 277 4.00 -8.85 2.09
C ASN A 277 3.79 -9.60 0.78
N PRO A 278 4.42 -10.76 0.57
CA PRO A 278 4.03 -11.68 -0.48
C PRO A 278 2.55 -12.05 -0.36
N LEU A 279 1.87 -12.21 -1.49
CA LEU A 279 0.47 -12.66 -1.57
C LEU A 279 0.34 -14.18 -1.47
N GLY A 280 1.46 -14.89 -1.51
CA GLY A 280 1.54 -16.33 -1.42
C GLY A 280 2.94 -16.79 -1.03
N LYS A 281 3.19 -18.11 -1.06
CA LYS A 281 4.53 -18.64 -0.76
C LYS A 281 5.52 -18.27 -1.84
N VAL A 282 6.66 -17.78 -1.42
CA VAL A 282 7.84 -17.49 -2.23
C VAL A 282 9.02 -18.34 -1.76
N GLN A 283 10.01 -18.51 -2.62
CA GLN A 283 11.24 -19.22 -2.28
C GLN A 283 12.36 -18.20 -2.04
N LEU A 284 12.77 -18.05 -0.79
CA LEU A 284 13.96 -17.28 -0.43
C LEU A 284 15.20 -18.15 -0.63
N SER A 285 16.19 -17.61 -1.33
CA SER A 285 17.46 -18.28 -1.62
C SER A 285 18.62 -17.40 -1.19
N LEU A 286 19.46 -17.87 -0.26
CA LEU A 286 20.64 -17.19 0.24
C LEU A 286 21.88 -18.04 -0.02
N ALA A 287 23.02 -17.43 -0.32
CA ALA A 287 24.29 -18.15 -0.29
C ALA A 287 24.61 -18.58 1.14
N LEU A 288 25.17 -19.79 1.30
CA LEU A 288 25.70 -20.21 2.61
C LEU A 288 26.87 -19.28 2.95
N PRO A 289 26.87 -18.60 4.13
CA PRO A 289 27.95 -17.71 4.49
C PRO A 289 29.31 -18.44 4.55
N GLU A 290 30.37 -17.73 4.16
CA GLU A 290 31.70 -18.27 4.20
C GLU A 290 32.08 -18.70 5.64
N GLY A 291 32.66 -19.90 5.78
CA GLY A 291 33.03 -20.46 7.08
C GLY A 291 31.90 -21.14 7.84
N TYR A 292 30.66 -21.12 7.33
CA TYR A 292 29.55 -21.82 7.97
C TYR A 292 29.51 -23.31 7.60
N ASP A 293 29.32 -24.15 8.63
CA ASP A 293 29.10 -25.58 8.44
C ASP A 293 27.62 -25.85 8.13
N ALA A 294 27.34 -26.26 6.89
CA ALA A 294 26.01 -26.60 6.42
C ALA A 294 25.27 -27.62 7.31
N SER A 295 26.01 -28.56 7.93
CA SER A 295 25.45 -29.57 8.82
C SER A 295 25.11 -29.06 10.22
N LYS A 296 25.57 -27.87 10.58
CA LYS A 296 25.39 -27.22 11.88
C LYS A 296 24.59 -25.92 11.78
N LEU A 297 24.12 -25.59 10.58
CA LEU A 297 23.33 -24.39 10.34
C LEU A 297 21.99 -24.49 11.07
N LEU A 298 21.62 -23.44 11.78
CA LEU A 298 20.27 -23.21 12.29
C LEU A 298 19.74 -21.93 11.67
N ILE A 299 18.46 -21.91 11.33
CA ILE A 299 17.81 -20.72 10.77
C ILE A 299 16.58 -20.38 11.58
N TYR A 300 16.46 -19.10 11.91
CA TYR A 300 15.32 -18.58 12.63
C TYR A 300 14.74 -17.38 11.87
N GLN A 301 13.43 -17.17 12.01
CA GLN A 301 12.76 -15.94 11.66
C GLN A 301 12.43 -15.19 12.95
N VAL A 302 12.72 -13.90 12.99
CA VAL A 302 12.41 -13.05 14.15
C VAL A 302 10.90 -12.76 14.14
N GLN A 303 10.28 -12.97 15.28
CA GLN A 303 8.94 -12.51 15.58
C GLN A 303 9.05 -11.43 16.64
N ASP A 304 8.70 -10.19 16.30
CA ASP A 304 8.72 -9.09 17.26
C ASP A 304 7.54 -9.24 18.23
N SER A 305 7.82 -9.19 19.53
CA SER A 305 6.79 -9.10 20.55
C SER A 305 6.70 -7.67 21.07
N GLN A 306 5.51 -7.19 21.39
CA GLN A 306 5.21 -5.80 21.78
C GLN A 306 5.96 -5.26 23.01
N ASN A 307 6.86 -6.05 23.63
CA ASN A 307 7.60 -5.70 24.85
C ASN A 307 9.13 -5.77 24.72
N ASN A 308 9.69 -5.59 23.52
CA ASN A 308 11.13 -5.79 23.25
C ASN A 308 11.66 -7.21 23.50
N ASP A 309 10.81 -8.19 23.72
CA ASP A 309 11.21 -9.58 23.82
C ASP A 309 11.26 -10.21 22.43
N ILE A 310 12.45 -10.39 21.91
CA ILE A 310 12.65 -11.00 20.59
C ILE A 310 12.42 -12.51 20.71
N THR A 311 11.47 -13.02 19.92
CA THR A 311 11.22 -14.45 19.79
C THR A 311 11.82 -14.93 18.46
N LEU A 312 12.56 -16.04 18.51
CA LEU A 312 13.17 -16.69 17.36
C LEU A 312 12.43 -17.98 17.02
N ASN A 313 11.74 -17.97 15.87
CA ASN A 313 11.04 -19.15 15.36
C ASN A 313 11.96 -19.94 14.44
N SER A 314 12.19 -21.22 14.75
CA SER A 314 12.99 -22.11 13.89
C SER A 314 12.31 -22.31 12.54
N ILE A 315 13.08 -22.18 11.46
CA ILE A 315 12.63 -22.31 10.08
C ILE A 315 13.22 -23.56 9.44
N THR A 316 12.38 -24.30 8.73
CA THR A 316 12.81 -25.42 7.88
C THR A 316 13.42 -24.90 6.58
N TYR A 317 14.51 -25.50 6.17
CA TYR A 317 15.23 -25.15 4.96
C TYR A 317 15.84 -26.37 4.29
N THR A 318 16.29 -26.20 3.06
CA THR A 318 17.13 -27.18 2.35
C THR A 318 18.39 -26.50 1.85
N ILE A 319 19.45 -27.29 1.65
CA ILE A 319 20.67 -26.77 1.01
C ILE A 319 20.81 -27.46 -0.34
N LYS A 320 20.93 -26.65 -1.38
CA LYS A 320 21.13 -27.11 -2.76
C LYS A 320 22.16 -26.22 -3.44
N ASP A 321 23.17 -26.84 -4.05
CA ASP A 321 24.23 -26.14 -4.80
C ASP A 321 24.88 -24.98 -4.00
N GLY A 322 25.13 -25.19 -2.71
CA GLY A 322 25.72 -24.21 -1.80
C GLY A 322 24.79 -23.07 -1.38
N ARG A 323 23.51 -23.19 -1.69
CA ARG A 323 22.48 -22.20 -1.35
C ARG A 323 21.50 -22.75 -0.33
N ILE A 324 21.14 -21.91 0.61
CA ILE A 324 20.04 -22.13 1.55
C ILE A 324 18.75 -21.77 0.85
N ILE A 325 17.78 -22.67 0.87
CA ILE A 325 16.47 -22.51 0.25
C ILE A 325 15.40 -22.60 1.33
N ILE A 326 14.59 -21.54 1.46
CA ILE A 326 13.51 -21.41 2.43
C ILE A 326 12.21 -21.11 1.68
N GLU A 327 11.17 -21.89 1.91
CA GLU A 327 9.82 -21.53 1.47
C GLU A 327 9.10 -20.76 2.57
N THR A 328 8.65 -19.56 2.25
CA THR A 328 7.99 -18.67 3.22
C THR A 328 6.85 -17.89 2.58
N ALA A 329 5.84 -17.56 3.39
CA ALA A 329 4.76 -16.64 3.01
C ALA A 329 4.99 -15.22 3.54
N SER A 330 6.06 -14.99 4.30
CA SER A 330 6.42 -13.66 4.81
C SER A 330 7.93 -13.46 4.75
N LEU A 331 8.34 -12.24 4.49
CA LEU A 331 9.71 -11.78 4.64
C LEU A 331 9.89 -11.14 6.04
N GLY A 332 10.95 -10.39 6.25
CA GLY A 332 11.34 -9.82 7.54
C GLY A 332 12.72 -10.27 7.94
N GLN A 333 12.99 -10.38 9.24
CA GLN A 333 14.33 -10.70 9.71
C GLN A 333 14.56 -12.20 9.80
N PHE A 334 15.63 -12.66 9.13
CA PHE A 334 16.12 -14.03 9.18
C PHE A 334 17.49 -14.08 9.86
N VAL A 335 17.67 -15.04 10.75
CA VAL A 335 18.89 -15.25 11.51
C VAL A 335 19.51 -16.58 11.13
N LEU A 336 20.71 -16.56 10.58
CA LEU A 336 21.51 -17.72 10.24
C LEU A 336 22.56 -17.93 11.33
N VAL A 337 22.56 -19.08 11.97
CA VAL A 337 23.47 -19.39 13.08
C VAL A 337 24.37 -20.56 12.72
N ASN A 338 25.67 -20.37 12.80
CA ASN A 338 26.67 -21.44 12.72
C ASN A 338 26.80 -22.12 14.09
N ASN A 339 26.06 -23.20 14.31
CA ASN A 339 26.00 -23.87 15.61
C ASN A 339 27.16 -24.85 15.84
N VAL A 340 28.37 -24.42 15.49
CA VAL A 340 29.59 -25.15 15.86
C VAL A 340 29.96 -24.84 17.32
N GLU A 341 30.48 -25.83 18.04
CA GLU A 341 31.07 -25.59 19.36
C GLU A 341 32.40 -24.88 19.19
N ASN A 342 32.48 -23.65 19.66
CA ASN A 342 33.78 -22.95 19.75
C ASN A 342 34.62 -23.67 20.80
N LYS A 343 35.55 -24.52 20.36
CA LYS A 343 36.58 -25.04 21.25
C LYS A 343 37.39 -23.83 21.76
N LYS A 344 37.24 -23.50 23.04
CA LYS A 344 38.14 -22.58 23.74
C LYS A 344 39.56 -23.10 23.53
N PRO A 345 40.56 -22.27 23.17
CA PRO A 345 41.94 -22.72 23.11
C PRO A 345 42.31 -23.36 24.48
N ASP A 346 42.73 -24.61 24.42
CA ASP A 346 43.17 -25.34 25.61
C ASP A 346 44.44 -24.67 26.19
N THR A 347 44.26 -23.80 27.15
CA THR A 347 45.33 -23.33 28.01
C THR A 347 45.59 -24.47 28.96
N GLY A 348 46.48 -25.37 28.52
CA GLY A 348 46.92 -26.52 29.31
C GLY A 348 47.39 -26.09 30.70
N ASN A 349 46.72 -26.62 31.71
CA ASN A 349 47.39 -26.99 32.95
C ASN A 349 46.66 -28.19 33.56
N GLY A 350 47.35 -29.29 33.64
CA GLY A 350 46.80 -30.52 34.14
C GLY A 350 46.54 -30.48 35.66
N SER A 351 45.50 -31.16 36.07
CA SER A 351 45.56 -32.03 37.27
C SER A 351 44.34 -32.94 37.31
N ASN A 352 44.63 -34.24 37.44
CA ASN A 352 43.72 -35.33 37.73
C ASN A 352 42.78 -35.03 38.92
N THR A 353 41.49 -35.44 38.82
CA THR A 353 40.89 -36.37 39.79
C THR A 353 39.48 -36.80 39.38
N ASN A 354 39.35 -38.12 39.23
CA ASN A 354 38.21 -39.02 39.50
C ASN A 354 36.74 -38.62 39.26
N LEU A 355 36.15 -39.45 38.44
CA LEU A 355 34.74 -39.81 38.19
C LEU A 355 33.92 -40.03 39.50
N PRO A 356 32.56 -39.86 39.48
CA PRO A 356 31.75 -41.03 39.13
C PRO A 356 30.60 -40.82 38.16
N THR A 357 30.42 -41.86 37.37
CA THR A 357 29.33 -42.21 36.46
C THR A 357 27.97 -42.23 37.16
N VAL A 358 26.95 -41.62 36.55
CA VAL A 358 25.56 -42.03 36.72
C VAL A 358 24.87 -42.14 35.38
N LYS A 359 24.26 -43.30 35.21
CA LYS A 359 23.61 -43.83 34.01
C LYS A 359 22.19 -43.22 33.86
N PRO A 360 21.63 -43.13 32.66
CA PRO A 360 20.32 -42.53 32.43
C PRO A 360 19.19 -43.49 32.76
N SER A 361 18.09 -42.95 33.27
CA SER A 361 16.81 -43.63 33.48
C SER A 361 15.79 -43.13 32.48
N ASN A 362 15.36 -43.99 31.60
CA ASN A 362 14.15 -43.88 30.80
C ASN A 362 12.93 -43.95 31.70
N THR A 363 11.94 -43.12 31.48
CA THR A 363 10.54 -43.51 31.65
C THR A 363 9.65 -42.78 30.67
N ASN A 364 8.94 -43.61 29.90
CA ASN A 364 7.81 -43.30 29.04
C ASN A 364 6.55 -42.96 29.83
N ASN A 365 5.68 -42.33 29.11
CA ASN A 365 4.20 -42.39 29.13
C ASN A 365 3.54 -41.04 29.42
N SER A 366 2.68 -40.61 28.65
CA SER A 366 1.44 -41.04 28.01
C SER A 366 0.43 -39.89 28.02
N THR A 367 -0.07 -39.57 26.85
CA THR A 367 -1.44 -39.12 26.52
C THR A 367 -2.27 -38.37 27.57
N THR A 368 -2.79 -37.20 27.20
CA THR A 368 -4.25 -37.02 27.07
C THR A 368 -4.64 -35.71 26.35
N THR A 369 -5.43 -35.90 25.36
CA THR A 369 -6.47 -35.18 24.61
C THR A 369 -7.16 -33.98 25.29
N THR A 370 -7.58 -33.08 24.37
CA THR A 370 -8.79 -32.21 24.31
C THR A 370 -8.70 -30.84 24.98
N ASN A 371 -8.85 -29.75 24.25
CA ASN A 371 -10.10 -29.20 23.77
C ASN A 371 -9.92 -27.98 22.88
N ASN A 372 -10.63 -27.98 21.78
CA ASN A 372 -10.87 -26.84 20.89
C ASN A 372 -11.44 -25.63 21.64
N LYS A 373 -10.87 -24.44 21.40
CA LYS A 373 -11.64 -23.22 21.44
C LYS A 373 -11.19 -22.33 20.28
N VAL A 374 -12.06 -22.27 19.28
CA VAL A 374 -12.00 -21.29 18.19
C VAL A 374 -12.29 -19.93 18.82
N VAL A 375 -11.34 -19.00 18.73
CA VAL A 375 -11.57 -17.59 18.97
C VAL A 375 -11.33 -16.88 17.65
N THR A 376 -12.42 -16.51 16.99
CA THR A 376 -12.43 -15.53 15.92
C THR A 376 -12.22 -14.16 16.53
N GLY A 377 -11.11 -13.54 16.25
CA GLY A 377 -10.78 -12.16 16.62
C GLY A 377 -10.00 -11.53 15.49
N ASP A 378 -10.64 -10.57 14.84
CA ASP A 378 -10.09 -9.69 13.84
C ASP A 378 -8.92 -8.89 14.45
N ASN A 379 -7.69 -9.13 13.99
CA ASN A 379 -6.52 -8.34 14.32
C ASN A 379 -6.13 -7.52 13.09
N SER A 380 -6.80 -6.41 12.91
CA SER A 380 -6.37 -5.37 11.97
C SER A 380 -5.11 -4.67 12.48
N ASN A 381 -4.09 -4.76 11.68
CA ASN A 381 -2.75 -4.19 11.71
C ASN A 381 -2.59 -2.80 12.36
N LEU A 382 -2.25 -2.78 13.65
CA LEU A 382 -1.70 -1.61 14.33
C LEU A 382 -0.16 -1.60 14.38
N ILE A 383 0.49 -2.68 13.92
CA ILE A 383 1.95 -2.87 14.00
C ILE A 383 2.70 -2.17 12.86
N ALA A 384 2.05 -1.93 11.71
CA ALA A 384 2.68 -1.27 10.55
C ALA A 384 3.06 0.22 10.79
N TRP A 385 2.50 0.87 11.81
CA TRP A 385 2.74 2.29 12.08
C TRP A 385 3.95 2.59 12.98
N GLY A 386 4.40 1.63 13.79
CA GLY A 386 5.53 1.82 14.72
C GLY A 386 6.89 1.84 14.02
N THR A 387 7.11 0.97 13.04
CA THR A 387 8.37 0.86 12.29
C THR A 387 8.56 1.98 11.28
N LEU A 388 7.50 2.51 10.68
CA LEU A 388 7.57 3.65 9.75
C LEU A 388 7.99 4.96 10.44
N LEU A 389 7.72 5.14 11.74
CA LEU A 389 8.12 6.36 12.46
C LEU A 389 9.63 6.40 12.72
N PHE A 390 10.30 5.26 12.92
CA PHE A 390 11.74 5.23 13.18
C PHE A 390 12.59 5.37 11.92
N THR A 391 12.16 4.81 10.79
CA THR A 391 12.87 4.97 9.51
C THR A 391 12.69 6.37 8.92
N ALA A 392 11.52 7.00 9.05
CA ALA A 392 11.30 8.38 8.62
C ALA A 392 12.10 9.40 9.44
N LEU A 393 12.31 9.16 10.74
CA LEU A 393 13.17 9.99 11.60
C LEU A 393 14.66 9.80 11.26
N GLY A 394 15.12 8.59 10.93
CA GLY A 394 16.48 8.31 10.50
C GLY A 394 16.83 9.02 9.18
N CYS A 395 16.00 8.91 8.17
CA CYS A 395 16.18 9.60 6.89
C CYS A 395 16.10 11.13 7.01
N SER A 396 15.26 11.66 7.88
CA SER A 396 15.15 13.11 8.13
C SER A 396 16.39 13.67 8.83
N LEU A 397 17.04 12.91 9.70
CA LEU A 397 18.28 13.30 10.38
C LEU A 397 19.48 13.27 9.44
N VAL A 398 19.57 12.32 8.51
CA VAL A 398 20.62 12.24 7.49
C VAL A 398 20.48 13.40 6.48
N ALA A 399 19.26 13.69 6.01
CA ALA A 399 19.00 14.82 5.12
C ALA A 399 19.26 16.20 5.79
N TYR A 400 18.99 16.31 7.11
CA TYR A 400 19.27 17.52 7.88
C TYR A 400 20.78 17.73 8.09
N LYS A 401 21.54 16.66 8.36
CA LYS A 401 23.01 16.74 8.47
C LYS A 401 23.68 17.11 7.15
N SER A 402 23.26 16.52 6.03
CA SER A 402 23.82 16.81 4.70
C SER A 402 23.57 18.27 4.29
N LYS A 403 22.36 18.83 4.53
CA LYS A 403 22.08 20.25 4.26
C LYS A 403 22.83 21.23 5.16
N LYS A 404 23.29 20.81 6.33
CA LYS A 404 24.05 21.67 7.24
C LYS A 404 25.54 21.74 6.86
N GLU A 405 26.07 20.68 6.26
CA GLU A 405 27.46 20.67 5.76
C GLU A 405 27.61 21.43 4.44
N GLU A 406 26.58 21.50 3.59
CA GLU A 406 26.56 22.28 2.36
C GLU A 406 26.46 23.80 2.59
N LYS A 407 25.99 24.25 3.75
CA LYS A 407 25.91 25.68 4.12
C LYS A 407 27.15 26.21 4.85
N LEU A 408 28.16 25.35 5.10
CA LEU A 408 29.39 25.68 5.80
C LEU A 408 30.63 25.57 4.87
N LYS A 409 30.41 25.37 3.58
CA LYS A 409 31.36 25.55 2.49
C LYS A 409 30.91 26.73 1.61
#